data_ddc80ced2f93ad8b25d5899afd535473
#
_entry.id   ddc80ced2f93ad8b25d5899afd535473
#
_cell.length_a   1.000
_cell.length_b   1.000
_cell.length_c   1.000
_cell.angle_alpha   90.00
_cell.angle_beta   90.00
_cell.angle_gamma   90.00
#
_symmetry.space_group_name_H-M   'P 1'
#
loop_
_entity.id
_entity.type
_entity.pdbx_description
1 polymer ?
#
loop_
_entity_poly.entity_id
_entity_poly.type
_entity_poly.pdbx_seq_one_letter_code
_entity_poly.pdbx_strand_id
1 'polypeptide(L)'
;MSIFDDLGAEQERLEKILSGLDEAQWRSASAADGWTIADVVLHLAQSEEAAAATATHGTLRGGLGAVAGDTTDERADAAVRMERSVLPSGPAEVFARWQRARQAALAAMRAADPDQPVQWMVGTIKPATLATTRLAEHWAHGLDIAGPLGADFPDTGRLRHIAWLAHRTLPYAFALAGQGAQDVRCDLTAPDGASSWRFGPEDAGSQISGPAGAFCRVAAQRLPPDESGLRATGPHGQAALRVLRTYAA
;
A
#
# COMPACT_ATOMS: atom_id res chain seq x y z
N MET A 1 -10.77 -8.84 13.93
CA MET A 1 -11.23 -7.65 13.20
C MET A 1 -11.25 -7.97 11.72
N SER A 2 -12.19 -7.40 10.95
CA SER A 2 -12.22 -7.57 9.51
C SER A 2 -11.15 -6.68 8.85
N ILE A 3 -10.77 -6.98 7.60
CA ILE A 3 -9.85 -6.12 6.83
C ILE A 3 -10.39 -4.69 6.71
N PHE A 4 -11.70 -4.52 6.65
CA PHE A 4 -12.34 -3.20 6.57
C PHE A 4 -12.20 -2.40 7.87
N ASP A 5 -12.23 -3.07 9.02
CA ASP A 5 -12.00 -2.43 10.31
C ASP A 5 -10.53 -2.05 10.48
N ASP A 6 -9.63 -2.92 10.03
CA ASP A 6 -8.19 -2.69 10.09
C ASP A 6 -7.76 -1.56 9.13
N LEU A 7 -8.37 -1.45 7.94
CA LEU A 7 -8.20 -0.32 7.03
C LEU A 7 -8.68 0.99 7.68
N GLY A 8 -9.88 1.00 8.25
CA GLY A 8 -10.41 2.17 8.96
C GLY A 8 -9.47 2.64 10.07
N ALA A 9 -8.98 1.71 10.88
CA ALA A 9 -8.06 2.02 11.97
C ALA A 9 -6.68 2.55 11.49
N GLU A 10 -6.18 2.09 10.32
CA GLU A 10 -4.95 2.63 9.74
C GLU A 10 -5.17 4.05 9.20
N GLN A 11 -6.31 4.29 8.55
CA GLN A 11 -6.71 5.61 8.08
C GLN A 11 -6.91 6.61 9.22
N GLU A 12 -7.54 6.20 10.32
CA GLU A 12 -7.71 7.03 11.53
C GLU A 12 -6.37 7.38 12.19
N ARG A 13 -5.42 6.45 12.15
CA ARG A 13 -4.07 6.67 12.66
C ARG A 13 -3.33 7.75 11.85
N LEU A 14 -3.42 7.69 10.53
CA LEU A 14 -2.87 8.71 9.65
C LEU A 14 -3.58 10.07 9.85
N GLU A 15 -4.91 10.06 9.99
CA GLU A 15 -5.70 11.27 10.26
C GLU A 15 -5.23 12.01 11.52
N LYS A 16 -4.89 11.28 12.59
CA LYS A 16 -4.38 11.88 13.83
C LYS A 16 -3.08 12.66 13.62
N ILE A 17 -2.19 12.16 12.76
CA ILE A 17 -0.95 12.86 12.40
C ILE A 17 -1.30 14.10 11.58
N LEU A 18 -2.08 13.95 10.52
CA LEU A 18 -2.41 15.00 9.57
C LEU A 18 -3.19 16.16 10.20
N SER A 19 -4.10 15.87 11.14
CA SER A 19 -4.90 16.89 11.83
C SER A 19 -4.08 17.82 12.75
N GLY A 20 -2.88 17.41 13.14
CA GLY A 20 -1.97 18.19 13.96
C GLY A 20 -0.98 19.05 13.19
N LEU A 21 -0.95 18.97 11.84
CA LEU A 21 0.04 19.64 11.02
C LEU A 21 -0.31 21.11 10.78
N ASP A 22 0.69 21.96 10.89
CA ASP A 22 0.61 23.35 10.42
C ASP A 22 0.85 23.45 8.89
N GLU A 23 0.65 24.65 8.34
CA GLU A 23 0.77 24.88 6.89
C GLU A 23 2.18 24.64 6.35
N ALA A 24 3.22 24.92 7.14
CA ALA A 24 4.61 24.69 6.75
C ALA A 24 4.92 23.19 6.69
N GLN A 25 4.44 22.42 7.66
CA GLN A 25 4.56 20.96 7.68
C GLN A 25 3.83 20.32 6.50
N TRP A 26 2.63 20.76 6.16
CA TRP A 26 1.91 20.28 4.97
C TRP A 26 2.68 20.49 3.67
N ARG A 27 3.46 21.56 3.57
CA ARG A 27 4.28 21.90 2.40
C ARG A 27 5.69 21.34 2.44
N SER A 28 6.10 20.73 3.55
CA SER A 28 7.41 20.11 3.66
C SER A 28 7.53 18.86 2.78
N ALA A 29 8.76 18.50 2.44
CA ALA A 29 9.05 17.28 1.70
C ALA A 29 8.62 16.05 2.50
N SER A 30 8.00 15.09 1.84
CA SER A 30 7.77 13.74 2.36
C SER A 30 8.97 12.84 2.06
N ALA A 31 8.93 11.58 2.50
CA ALA A 31 9.92 10.59 2.09
C ALA A 31 9.61 9.98 0.69
N ALA A 32 8.45 10.28 0.10
CA ALA A 32 8.20 9.98 -1.31
C ALA A 32 8.91 11.01 -2.19
N ASP A 33 9.82 10.57 -3.03
CA ASP A 33 10.70 11.44 -3.80
C ASP A 33 9.92 12.44 -4.67
N GLY A 34 10.29 13.72 -4.59
CA GLY A 34 9.67 14.83 -5.31
C GLY A 34 8.28 15.26 -4.81
N TRP A 35 7.74 14.64 -3.74
CA TRP A 35 6.42 14.94 -3.20
C TRP A 35 6.48 15.64 -1.84
N THR A 36 5.62 16.63 -1.65
CA THR A 36 5.31 17.19 -0.33
C THR A 36 4.33 16.28 0.43
N ILE A 37 4.14 16.51 1.73
CA ILE A 37 3.11 15.81 2.50
C ILE A 37 1.72 16.03 1.90
N ALA A 38 1.41 17.23 1.41
CA ALA A 38 0.14 17.51 0.73
C ALA A 38 -0.02 16.69 -0.55
N ASP A 39 1.04 16.43 -1.30
CA ASP A 39 1.02 15.61 -2.52
C ASP A 39 0.73 14.14 -2.20
N VAL A 40 1.35 13.60 -1.16
CA VAL A 40 1.06 12.24 -0.68
C VAL A 40 -0.42 12.11 -0.30
N VAL A 41 -0.98 13.07 0.42
CA VAL A 41 -2.39 13.03 0.83
C VAL A 41 -3.33 13.23 -0.37
N LEU A 42 -2.95 14.04 -1.35
CA LEU A 42 -3.68 14.19 -2.62
C LEU A 42 -3.70 12.87 -3.39
N HIS A 43 -2.56 12.20 -3.51
CA HIS A 43 -2.49 10.86 -4.11
C HIS A 43 -3.39 9.85 -3.39
N LEU A 44 -3.37 9.83 -2.05
CA LEU A 44 -4.26 8.97 -1.27
C LEU A 44 -5.74 9.31 -1.55
N ALA A 45 -6.11 10.59 -1.65
CA ALA A 45 -7.48 10.98 -1.99
C ALA A 45 -7.90 10.46 -3.37
N GLN A 46 -7.08 10.69 -4.40
CA GLN A 46 -7.32 10.22 -5.78
C GLN A 46 -7.48 8.70 -5.84
N SER A 47 -6.64 7.98 -5.13
CA SER A 47 -6.66 6.51 -5.13
C SER A 47 -7.84 5.94 -4.34
N GLU A 48 -8.30 6.61 -3.28
CA GLU A 48 -9.54 6.23 -2.59
C GLU A 48 -10.79 6.54 -3.43
N GLU A 49 -10.82 7.65 -4.16
CA GLU A 49 -11.91 7.95 -5.10
C GLU A 49 -12.00 6.88 -6.20
N ALA A 50 -10.86 6.43 -6.75
CA ALA A 50 -10.81 5.35 -7.70
C ALA A 50 -11.29 4.02 -7.08
N ALA A 51 -10.91 3.72 -5.83
CA ALA A 51 -11.35 2.52 -5.12
C ALA A 51 -12.86 2.54 -4.85
N ALA A 52 -13.42 3.70 -4.44
CA ALA A 52 -14.87 3.87 -4.26
C ALA A 52 -15.64 3.63 -5.56
N ALA A 53 -15.19 4.25 -6.66
CA ALA A 53 -15.81 4.09 -7.98
C ALA A 53 -15.76 2.63 -8.46
N THR A 54 -14.61 1.98 -8.29
CA THR A 54 -14.42 0.57 -8.65
C THR A 54 -15.30 -0.36 -7.82
N ALA A 55 -15.36 -0.17 -6.50
CA ALA A 55 -16.21 -0.98 -5.63
C ALA A 55 -17.72 -0.82 -5.95
N THR A 56 -18.12 0.38 -6.41
CA THR A 56 -19.52 0.68 -6.74
C THR A 56 -19.92 0.18 -8.13
N HIS A 57 -19.01 0.29 -9.11
CA HIS A 57 -19.36 0.07 -10.54
C HIS A 57 -18.66 -1.13 -11.16
N GLY A 58 -17.81 -1.84 -10.44
CA GLY A 58 -17.05 -3.00 -10.93
C GLY A 58 -15.88 -2.66 -11.85
N THR A 59 -15.72 -1.40 -12.25
CA THR A 59 -14.70 -0.96 -13.21
C THR A 59 -13.91 0.24 -12.70
N LEU A 60 -12.61 0.28 -12.99
CA LEU A 60 -11.75 1.41 -12.66
C LEU A 60 -12.17 2.64 -13.48
N ARG A 61 -12.57 3.71 -12.81
CA ARG A 61 -13.00 4.97 -13.41
C ARG A 61 -12.28 6.17 -12.78
N GLY A 62 -11.97 7.17 -13.61
CA GLY A 62 -11.39 8.46 -13.16
C GLY A 62 -9.90 8.42 -12.79
N GLY A 63 -9.36 9.56 -12.40
CA GLY A 63 -8.04 9.81 -11.83
C GLY A 63 -6.89 8.97 -12.40
N LEU A 64 -6.46 8.01 -11.65
CA LEU A 64 -5.35 7.10 -11.99
C LEU A 64 -5.55 6.28 -13.27
N GLY A 65 -6.79 6.02 -13.70
CA GLY A 65 -7.09 5.29 -14.94
C GLY A 65 -7.09 6.16 -16.20
N ALA A 66 -7.07 7.49 -16.05
CA ALA A 66 -7.19 8.44 -17.15
C ALA A 66 -5.85 9.10 -17.52
N VAL A 67 -4.79 8.87 -16.74
CA VAL A 67 -3.48 9.52 -16.92
C VAL A 67 -2.51 8.58 -17.63
N ALA A 68 -1.72 9.13 -18.55
CA ALA A 68 -0.69 8.39 -19.27
C ALA A 68 0.52 8.09 -18.37
N GLY A 69 1.08 6.89 -18.50
CA GLY A 69 2.29 6.43 -17.84
C GLY A 69 2.47 4.94 -18.08
N ASP A 70 3.70 4.48 -18.20
CA ASP A 70 4.03 3.08 -18.45
C ASP A 70 3.95 2.26 -17.16
N THR A 71 4.20 2.91 -16.01
CA THR A 71 4.14 2.31 -14.67
C THR A 71 3.05 2.94 -13.81
N THR A 72 2.69 2.25 -12.73
CA THR A 72 1.72 2.77 -11.73
C THR A 72 2.27 4.03 -11.05
N ASP A 73 3.57 4.07 -10.76
CA ASP A 73 4.24 5.22 -10.14
C ASP A 73 4.21 6.45 -11.06
N GLU A 74 4.51 6.29 -12.35
CA GLU A 74 4.43 7.38 -13.33
C GLU A 74 3.01 7.94 -13.47
N ARG A 75 2.00 7.08 -13.44
CA ARG A 75 0.59 7.50 -13.48
C ARG A 75 0.20 8.26 -12.22
N ALA A 76 0.60 7.78 -11.05
CA ALA A 76 0.35 8.46 -9.78
C ALA A 76 0.97 9.86 -9.77
N ASP A 77 2.22 9.95 -10.18
CA ASP A 77 2.98 11.19 -10.24
C ASP A 77 2.39 12.19 -11.28
N ALA A 78 2.00 11.69 -12.45
CA ALA A 78 1.33 12.50 -13.47
C ALA A 78 -0.05 12.99 -12.98
N ALA A 79 -0.83 12.18 -12.26
CA ALA A 79 -2.13 12.56 -11.71
C ALA A 79 -1.99 13.67 -10.66
N VAL A 80 -1.03 13.54 -9.75
CA VAL A 80 -0.74 14.57 -8.73
C VAL A 80 -0.29 15.86 -9.38
N ARG A 81 0.68 15.81 -10.32
CA ARG A 81 1.18 17.00 -11.05
C ARG A 81 0.09 17.69 -11.84
N MET A 82 -0.73 16.93 -12.56
CA MET A 82 -1.82 17.48 -13.37
C MET A 82 -2.81 18.27 -12.50
N GLU A 83 -3.21 17.68 -11.37
CA GLU A 83 -4.19 18.33 -10.50
C GLU A 83 -3.63 19.57 -9.81
N ARG A 84 -2.38 19.53 -9.34
CA ARG A 84 -1.70 20.70 -8.79
C ARG A 84 -1.62 21.88 -9.77
N SER A 85 -1.51 21.62 -11.07
CA SER A 85 -1.42 22.65 -12.10
C SER A 85 -2.78 23.29 -12.44
N VAL A 86 -3.87 22.54 -12.26
CA VAL A 86 -5.23 22.96 -12.67
C VAL A 86 -6.03 23.50 -11.48
N LEU A 87 -5.89 22.87 -10.31
CA LEU A 87 -6.61 23.22 -9.08
C LEU A 87 -5.59 23.27 -7.93
N PRO A 88 -4.96 24.42 -7.69
CA PRO A 88 -4.06 24.57 -6.55
C PRO A 88 -4.87 24.60 -5.25
N SER A 89 -5.32 23.43 -4.81
CA SER A 89 -6.04 23.26 -3.54
C SER A 89 -5.08 23.49 -2.38
N GLY A 90 -5.53 24.24 -1.38
CA GLY A 90 -4.78 24.40 -0.14
C GLY A 90 -4.76 23.10 0.69
N PRO A 91 -3.83 22.95 1.65
CA PRO A 91 -3.73 21.76 2.50
C PRO A 91 -5.05 21.34 3.16
N ALA A 92 -5.84 22.31 3.63
CA ALA A 92 -7.14 22.04 4.27
C ALA A 92 -8.14 21.39 3.30
N GLU A 93 -8.15 21.80 2.03
CA GLU A 93 -9.03 21.22 1.00
C GLU A 93 -8.58 19.81 0.62
N VAL A 94 -7.29 19.59 0.47
CA VAL A 94 -6.71 18.25 0.22
C VAL A 94 -7.04 17.30 1.36
N PHE A 95 -6.88 17.74 2.60
CA PHE A 95 -7.21 16.94 3.78
C PHE A 95 -8.71 16.60 3.85
N ALA A 96 -9.59 17.58 3.67
CA ALA A 96 -11.03 17.36 3.67
C ALA A 96 -11.47 16.43 2.51
N ARG A 97 -10.83 16.52 1.34
CA ARG A 97 -11.09 15.62 0.22
C ARG A 97 -10.69 14.19 0.55
N TRP A 98 -9.48 13.97 1.10
CA TRP A 98 -9.04 12.65 1.52
C TRP A 98 -9.97 12.04 2.58
N GLN A 99 -10.42 12.83 3.57
CA GLN A 99 -11.37 12.37 4.58
C GLN A 99 -12.68 11.86 3.96
N ARG A 100 -13.23 12.58 3.00
CA ARG A 100 -14.45 12.15 2.28
C ARG A 100 -14.18 10.92 1.41
N ALA A 101 -13.07 10.91 0.67
CA ALA A 101 -12.71 9.82 -0.23
C ALA A 101 -12.52 8.49 0.52
N ARG A 102 -11.78 8.48 1.63
CA ARG A 102 -11.55 7.27 2.42
C ARG A 102 -12.84 6.71 3.04
N GLN A 103 -13.74 7.58 3.49
CA GLN A 103 -15.04 7.16 4.02
C GLN A 103 -15.92 6.56 2.93
N ALA A 104 -15.97 7.18 1.75
CA ALA A 104 -16.73 6.69 0.61
C ALA A 104 -16.17 5.34 0.11
N ALA A 105 -14.86 5.19 0.00
CA ALA A 105 -14.21 3.94 -0.42
C ALA A 105 -14.50 2.79 0.55
N LEU A 106 -14.33 3.05 1.85
CA LEU A 106 -14.59 2.04 2.88
C LEU A 106 -16.05 1.60 2.89
N ALA A 107 -16.99 2.55 2.76
CA ALA A 107 -18.42 2.26 2.67
C ALA A 107 -18.77 1.46 1.42
N ALA A 108 -18.24 1.85 0.25
CA ALA A 108 -18.45 1.14 -1.01
C ALA A 108 -17.91 -0.29 -0.97
N MET A 109 -16.68 -0.49 -0.47
CA MET A 109 -16.08 -1.82 -0.36
C MET A 109 -16.83 -2.74 0.62
N ARG A 110 -17.39 -2.19 1.72
CA ARG A 110 -18.23 -2.95 2.66
C ARG A 110 -19.59 -3.34 2.08
N ALA A 111 -20.15 -2.50 1.20
CA ALA A 111 -21.43 -2.73 0.56
C ALA A 111 -21.34 -3.63 -0.69
N ALA A 112 -20.16 -3.77 -1.27
CA ALA A 112 -19.95 -4.60 -2.46
C ALA A 112 -20.18 -6.08 -2.16
N ASP A 113 -20.66 -6.84 -3.16
CA ASP A 113 -20.77 -8.29 -3.05
C ASP A 113 -19.37 -8.90 -2.82
N PRO A 114 -19.15 -9.63 -1.71
CA PRO A 114 -17.84 -10.16 -1.34
C PRO A 114 -17.30 -11.18 -2.36
N ASP A 115 -18.15 -11.79 -3.15
CA ASP A 115 -17.76 -12.78 -4.14
C ASP A 115 -17.68 -12.24 -5.57
N GLN A 116 -18.14 -11.01 -5.80
CA GLN A 116 -18.05 -10.35 -7.10
C GLN A 116 -16.70 -9.62 -7.24
N PRO A 117 -15.78 -10.10 -8.12
CA PRO A 117 -14.52 -9.39 -8.37
C PRO A 117 -14.76 -8.04 -9.06
N VAL A 118 -13.94 -7.07 -8.71
CA VAL A 118 -13.92 -5.74 -9.31
C VAL A 118 -12.59 -5.52 -10.04
N GLN A 119 -12.60 -4.73 -11.09
CA GLN A 119 -11.38 -4.40 -11.84
C GLN A 119 -10.49 -3.46 -11.03
N TRP A 120 -9.20 -3.81 -10.92
CA TRP A 120 -8.19 -2.97 -10.30
C TRP A 120 -6.90 -3.05 -11.09
N MET A 121 -6.08 -2.06 -11.08
CA MET A 121 -4.81 -1.84 -11.79
C MET A 121 -4.46 -2.89 -12.88
N VAL A 122 -4.06 -4.08 -12.51
CA VAL A 122 -3.57 -5.13 -13.43
C VAL A 122 -4.52 -6.34 -13.57
N GLY A 123 -5.74 -6.27 -13.04
CA GLY A 123 -6.66 -7.41 -13.12
C GLY A 123 -7.90 -7.25 -12.26
N THR A 124 -8.53 -8.35 -11.92
CA THR A 124 -9.73 -8.38 -11.07
C THR A 124 -9.38 -8.92 -9.68
N ILE A 125 -9.91 -8.27 -8.65
CA ILE A 125 -9.71 -8.66 -7.25
C ILE A 125 -11.01 -8.57 -6.47
N LYS A 126 -11.13 -9.36 -5.39
CA LYS A 126 -12.28 -9.26 -4.49
C LYS A 126 -12.26 -7.96 -3.69
N PRO A 127 -13.42 -7.44 -3.23
CA PRO A 127 -13.48 -6.22 -2.40
C PRO A 127 -12.58 -6.25 -1.16
N ALA A 128 -12.46 -7.41 -0.49
CA ALA A 128 -11.55 -7.57 0.63
C ALA A 128 -10.07 -7.44 0.23
N THR A 129 -9.68 -7.90 -0.95
CA THR A 129 -8.33 -7.72 -1.49
C THR A 129 -8.10 -6.25 -1.87
N LEU A 130 -9.09 -5.57 -2.44
CA LEU A 130 -9.04 -4.13 -2.69
C LEU A 130 -8.81 -3.36 -1.39
N ALA A 131 -9.54 -3.67 -0.32
CA ALA A 131 -9.32 -3.07 0.99
C ALA A 131 -7.89 -3.34 1.52
N THR A 132 -7.33 -4.52 1.24
CA THR A 132 -5.95 -4.84 1.61
C THR A 132 -4.92 -3.99 0.85
N THR A 133 -5.13 -3.74 -0.44
CA THR A 133 -4.27 -2.83 -1.19
C THR A 133 -4.35 -1.40 -0.64
N ARG A 134 -5.55 -0.94 -0.27
CA ARG A 134 -5.73 0.40 0.33
C ARG A 134 -5.05 0.52 1.69
N LEU A 135 -5.10 -0.55 2.52
CA LEU A 135 -4.38 -0.60 3.78
C LEU A 135 -2.86 -0.52 3.57
N ALA A 136 -2.33 -1.25 2.59
CA ALA A 136 -0.91 -1.22 2.25
C ALA A 136 -0.46 0.18 1.81
N GLU A 137 -1.25 0.88 0.99
CA GLU A 137 -0.99 2.24 0.55
C GLU A 137 -0.99 3.24 1.71
N HIS A 138 -2.02 3.20 2.58
CA HIS A 138 -2.10 4.11 3.73
C HIS A 138 -0.94 3.89 4.71
N TRP A 139 -0.53 2.64 4.91
CA TRP A 139 0.62 2.33 5.75
C TRP A 139 1.94 2.80 5.12
N ALA A 140 2.18 2.51 3.85
CA ALA A 140 3.41 2.89 3.16
C ALA A 140 3.56 4.43 3.11
N HIS A 141 2.50 5.13 2.70
CA HIS A 141 2.49 6.58 2.69
C HIS A 141 2.43 7.21 4.08
N GLY A 142 1.90 6.49 5.06
CA GLY A 142 2.02 6.86 6.47
C GLY A 142 3.48 6.92 6.94
N LEU A 143 4.33 5.98 6.48
CA LEU A 143 5.78 6.05 6.72
C LEU A 143 6.42 7.25 6.01
N ASP A 144 5.99 7.54 4.75
CA ASP A 144 6.51 8.67 3.98
C ASP A 144 6.18 10.03 4.62
N ILE A 145 5.10 10.11 5.38
CA ILE A 145 4.67 11.31 6.12
C ILE A 145 5.30 11.36 7.51
N ALA A 146 5.22 10.27 8.26
CA ALA A 146 5.63 10.26 9.66
C ALA A 146 7.15 10.39 9.84
N GLY A 147 7.93 9.75 8.97
CA GLY A 147 9.39 9.77 9.05
C GLY A 147 9.99 11.18 9.07
N PRO A 148 9.76 12.01 8.04
CA PRO A 148 10.28 13.39 7.98
C PRO A 148 9.76 14.29 9.11
N LEU A 149 8.57 14.02 9.64
CA LEU A 149 7.99 14.76 10.76
C LEU A 149 8.50 14.30 12.12
N GLY A 150 9.23 13.19 12.20
CA GLY A 150 9.59 12.56 13.47
C GLY A 150 8.38 12.08 14.27
N ALA A 151 7.26 11.82 13.59
CA ALA A 151 6.04 11.36 14.23
C ALA A 151 6.10 9.86 14.52
N ASP A 152 5.50 9.43 15.65
CA ASP A 152 5.45 8.02 16.02
C ASP A 152 4.50 7.24 15.09
N PHE A 153 5.05 6.23 14.41
CA PHE A 153 4.32 5.37 13.49
C PHE A 153 4.72 3.89 13.65
N PRO A 154 4.45 3.29 14.84
CA PRO A 154 4.89 1.92 15.15
C PRO A 154 4.21 0.87 14.29
N ASP A 155 4.89 -0.24 14.09
CA ASP A 155 4.32 -1.43 13.45
C ASP A 155 3.20 -2.03 14.31
N THR A 156 2.14 -2.49 13.66
CA THR A 156 0.97 -3.08 14.33
C THR A 156 0.61 -4.44 13.73
N GLY A 157 -0.29 -5.18 14.39
CA GLY A 157 -0.80 -6.45 13.89
C GLY A 157 -1.48 -6.37 12.52
N ARG A 158 -1.87 -5.17 12.06
CA ARG A 158 -2.43 -4.93 10.72
C ARG A 158 -1.44 -5.23 9.58
N LEU A 159 -0.14 -5.21 9.86
CA LEU A 159 0.88 -5.65 8.91
C LEU A 159 0.69 -7.08 8.39
N ARG A 160 -0.09 -7.91 9.09
CA ARG A 160 -0.42 -9.24 8.61
C ARG A 160 -1.12 -9.24 7.26
N HIS A 161 -1.98 -8.25 7.01
CA HIS A 161 -2.65 -8.08 5.72
C HIS A 161 -1.67 -7.68 4.62
N ILE A 162 -0.73 -6.79 4.95
CA ILE A 162 0.30 -6.34 4.01
C ILE A 162 1.28 -7.47 3.68
N ALA A 163 1.71 -8.23 4.69
CA ALA A 163 2.56 -9.40 4.51
C ALA A 163 1.88 -10.49 3.66
N TRP A 164 0.57 -10.72 3.89
CA TRP A 164 -0.21 -11.61 3.04
C TRP A 164 -0.28 -11.12 1.60
N LEU A 165 -0.52 -9.83 1.37
CA LEU A 165 -0.56 -9.24 0.03
C LEU A 165 0.78 -9.39 -0.67
N ALA A 166 1.89 -9.04 0.00
CA ALA A 166 3.23 -9.15 -0.54
C ALA A 166 3.60 -10.59 -0.94
N HIS A 167 3.24 -11.58 -0.11
CA HIS A 167 3.41 -12.98 -0.46
C HIS A 167 2.54 -13.37 -1.67
N ARG A 168 1.27 -12.95 -1.69
CA ARG A 168 0.34 -13.30 -2.77
C ARG A 168 0.72 -12.69 -4.11
N THR A 169 1.43 -11.58 -4.13
CA THR A 169 1.90 -10.92 -5.36
C THR A 169 3.23 -11.49 -5.88
N LEU A 170 3.90 -12.41 -5.17
CA LEU A 170 5.17 -13.00 -5.62
C LEU A 170 5.11 -13.61 -7.03
N PRO A 171 4.08 -14.40 -7.43
CA PRO A 171 4.02 -14.92 -8.79
C PRO A 171 4.01 -13.82 -9.86
N TYR A 172 3.28 -12.73 -9.63
CA TYR A 172 3.28 -11.56 -10.49
C TYR A 172 4.65 -10.87 -10.50
N ALA A 173 5.28 -10.70 -9.35
CA ALA A 173 6.60 -10.08 -9.21
C ALA A 173 7.70 -10.88 -9.93
N PHE A 174 7.66 -12.20 -9.84
CA PHE A 174 8.55 -13.09 -10.61
C PHE A 174 8.31 -12.95 -12.11
N ALA A 175 7.06 -12.90 -12.55
CA ALA A 175 6.73 -12.73 -13.97
C ALA A 175 7.25 -11.40 -14.53
N LEU A 176 7.15 -10.31 -13.79
CA LEU A 176 7.73 -9.00 -14.17
C LEU A 176 9.26 -9.06 -14.30
N ALA A 177 9.92 -9.89 -13.49
CA ALA A 177 11.36 -10.13 -13.57
C ALA A 177 11.76 -11.15 -14.65
N GLY A 178 10.82 -11.59 -15.51
CA GLY A 178 11.06 -12.60 -16.54
C GLY A 178 11.30 -14.00 -15.99
N GLN A 179 10.86 -14.28 -14.77
CA GLN A 179 11.04 -15.56 -14.08
C GLN A 179 9.71 -16.29 -13.92
N GLY A 180 9.75 -17.61 -13.93
CA GLY A 180 8.58 -18.44 -13.59
C GLY A 180 8.21 -18.30 -12.11
N ALA A 181 6.91 -18.46 -11.81
CA ALA A 181 6.43 -18.47 -10.42
C ALA A 181 7.15 -19.57 -9.61
N GLN A 182 7.52 -19.23 -8.37
CA GLN A 182 8.24 -20.09 -7.44
C GLN A 182 7.48 -20.19 -6.12
N ASP A 183 7.49 -21.36 -5.52
CA ASP A 183 6.98 -21.55 -4.18
C ASP A 183 7.98 -21.02 -3.16
N VAL A 184 7.53 -20.03 -2.39
CA VAL A 184 8.32 -19.40 -1.33
C VAL A 184 7.51 -19.39 -0.05
N ARG A 185 8.08 -19.91 1.02
CA ARG A 185 7.51 -19.79 2.36
C ARG A 185 8.01 -18.54 3.04
N CYS A 186 7.12 -17.83 3.71
CA CYS A 186 7.47 -16.70 4.55
C CYS A 186 7.14 -17.02 6.01
N ASP A 187 8.15 -17.01 6.89
CA ASP A 187 8.02 -17.18 8.34
C ASP A 187 8.41 -15.86 9.02
N LEU A 188 7.41 -15.11 9.45
CA LEU A 188 7.58 -13.74 9.92
C LEU A 188 7.25 -13.62 11.41
N THR A 189 8.13 -12.92 12.15
CA THR A 189 7.84 -12.52 13.54
C THR A 189 6.94 -11.28 13.52
N ALA A 190 5.79 -11.38 14.19
CA ALA A 190 4.83 -10.27 14.28
C ALA A 190 5.39 -9.09 15.10
N PRO A 191 4.80 -7.88 14.96
CA PRO A 191 5.24 -6.69 15.70
C PRO A 191 5.19 -6.81 17.22
N ASP A 192 4.40 -7.73 17.76
CA ASP A 192 4.34 -8.03 19.20
C ASP A 192 5.58 -8.80 19.71
N GLY A 193 6.46 -9.24 18.80
CA GLY A 193 7.67 -10.00 19.11
C GLY A 193 7.43 -11.45 19.58
N ALA A 194 6.18 -11.87 19.77
CA ALA A 194 5.79 -13.16 20.31
C ALA A 194 5.06 -14.04 19.29
N SER A 195 4.20 -13.46 18.47
CA SER A 195 3.44 -14.17 17.45
C SER A 195 4.26 -14.41 16.18
N SER A 196 3.95 -15.50 15.48
CA SER A 196 4.56 -15.79 14.17
C SER A 196 3.48 -15.90 13.10
N TRP A 197 3.77 -15.33 11.95
CA TRP A 197 2.90 -15.42 10.77
C TRP A 197 3.58 -16.25 9.70
N ARG A 198 2.82 -17.15 9.11
CA ARG A 198 3.33 -18.06 8.08
C ARG A 198 2.48 -17.94 6.83
N PHE A 199 3.14 -17.81 5.67
CA PHE A 199 2.52 -17.75 4.35
C PHE A 199 3.26 -18.69 3.40
N GLY A 200 2.52 -19.31 2.47
CA GLY A 200 3.08 -20.24 1.49
C GLY A 200 3.11 -21.69 1.95
N PRO A 201 3.49 -22.63 1.04
CA PRO A 201 3.53 -24.06 1.33
C PRO A 201 4.57 -24.39 2.42
N GLU A 202 4.25 -25.37 3.26
CA GLU A 202 5.18 -25.83 4.33
C GLU A 202 6.43 -26.48 3.77
N ASP A 203 6.31 -27.13 2.63
CA ASP A 203 7.36 -27.87 1.92
C ASP A 203 8.06 -27.04 0.83
N ALA A 204 7.82 -25.72 0.77
CA ALA A 204 8.48 -24.84 -0.17
C ALA A 204 10.01 -24.93 -0.01
N GLY A 205 10.71 -25.19 -1.13
CA GLY A 205 12.17 -25.29 -1.16
C GLY A 205 12.91 -23.97 -0.92
N SER A 206 12.18 -22.85 -0.87
CA SER A 206 12.73 -21.52 -0.65
C SER A 206 11.97 -20.80 0.46
N GLN A 207 12.68 -19.99 1.25
CA GLN A 207 12.10 -19.33 2.42
C GLN A 207 12.63 -17.91 2.59
N ILE A 208 11.77 -17.02 3.06
CA ILE A 208 12.11 -15.71 3.64
C ILE A 208 11.67 -15.72 5.11
N SER A 209 12.54 -15.29 6.01
CA SER A 209 12.23 -15.23 7.44
C SER A 209 12.78 -13.97 8.11
N GLY A 210 12.11 -13.49 9.17
CA GLY A 210 12.53 -12.34 9.95
C GLY A 210 11.35 -11.48 10.42
N PRO A 211 11.60 -10.20 10.82
CA PRO A 211 10.56 -9.30 11.30
C PRO A 211 9.55 -8.95 10.21
N ALA A 212 8.25 -9.01 10.53
CA ALA A 212 7.17 -8.68 9.59
C ALA A 212 7.24 -7.21 9.13
N GLY A 213 7.64 -6.29 10.01
CA GLY A 213 7.83 -4.89 9.65
C GLY A 213 8.90 -4.67 8.57
N ALA A 214 10.03 -5.37 8.68
CA ALA A 214 11.08 -5.33 7.65
C ALA A 214 10.58 -5.92 6.32
N PHE A 215 9.88 -7.06 6.37
CA PHE A 215 9.30 -7.70 5.19
C PHE A 215 8.31 -6.78 4.47
N CYS A 216 7.41 -6.15 5.21
CA CYS A 216 6.44 -5.21 4.64
C CYS A 216 7.12 -3.96 4.05
N ARG A 217 8.18 -3.41 4.69
CA ARG A 217 8.94 -2.27 4.15
C ARG A 217 9.67 -2.61 2.87
N VAL A 218 10.28 -3.79 2.77
CA VAL A 218 10.89 -4.26 1.52
C VAL A 218 9.81 -4.36 0.43
N ALA A 219 8.67 -4.97 0.74
CA ALA A 219 7.58 -5.12 -0.20
C ALA A 219 6.96 -3.78 -0.65
N ALA A 220 6.93 -2.78 0.23
CA ALA A 220 6.48 -1.43 -0.07
C ALA A 220 7.59 -0.55 -0.69
N GLN A 221 8.78 -1.09 -0.96
CA GLN A 221 9.94 -0.37 -1.51
C GLN A 221 10.42 0.80 -0.59
N ARG A 222 10.28 0.63 0.73
CA ARG A 222 10.71 1.60 1.76
C ARG A 222 11.92 1.13 2.56
N LEU A 223 12.49 -0.02 2.17
CA LEU A 223 13.70 -0.59 2.75
C LEU A 223 14.40 -1.45 1.70
N PRO A 224 15.69 -1.21 1.40
CA PRO A 224 16.45 -2.09 0.52
C PRO A 224 16.52 -3.52 1.09
N PRO A 225 16.39 -4.56 0.25
CA PRO A 225 16.48 -5.95 0.71
C PRO A 225 17.73 -6.25 1.53
N ASP A 226 18.88 -5.71 1.13
CA ASP A 226 20.17 -5.96 1.77
C ASP A 226 20.33 -5.29 3.14
N GLU A 227 19.50 -4.27 3.43
CA GLU A 227 19.47 -3.55 4.70
C GLU A 227 18.38 -4.08 5.65
N SER A 228 17.52 -4.98 5.17
CA SER A 228 16.32 -5.43 5.89
C SER A 228 16.58 -6.34 7.08
N GLY A 229 17.74 -6.99 7.12
CA GLY A 229 18.04 -8.04 8.10
C GLY A 229 17.21 -9.32 7.89
N LEU A 230 16.44 -9.43 6.83
CA LEU A 230 15.68 -10.63 6.48
C LEU A 230 16.63 -11.75 6.00
N ARG A 231 16.32 -12.94 6.41
CA ARG A 231 17.04 -14.14 5.94
C ARG A 231 16.27 -14.78 4.79
N ALA A 232 16.96 -14.97 3.66
CA ALA A 232 16.45 -15.68 2.51
C ALA A 232 17.27 -16.95 2.27
N THR A 233 16.62 -18.10 2.11
CA THR A 233 17.26 -19.41 1.91
C THR A 233 16.60 -20.18 0.77
N GLY A 234 17.28 -21.23 0.30
CA GLY A 234 16.82 -22.03 -0.83
C GLY A 234 17.14 -21.39 -2.19
N PRO A 235 16.84 -22.09 -3.30
CA PRO A 235 17.27 -21.70 -4.64
C PRO A 235 16.67 -20.36 -5.12
N HIS A 236 15.49 -19.98 -4.62
CA HIS A 236 14.75 -18.79 -5.08
C HIS A 236 14.53 -17.75 -3.98
N GLY A 237 14.96 -17.98 -2.73
CA GLY A 237 14.70 -17.08 -1.61
C GLY A 237 15.25 -15.67 -1.84
N GLN A 238 16.50 -15.55 -2.28
CA GLN A 238 17.12 -14.25 -2.58
C GLN A 238 16.46 -13.53 -3.78
N ALA A 239 16.06 -14.29 -4.80
CA ALA A 239 15.34 -13.71 -5.93
C ALA A 239 13.97 -13.20 -5.49
N ALA A 240 13.22 -13.97 -4.69
CA ALA A 240 11.95 -13.59 -4.13
C ALA A 240 12.05 -12.30 -3.30
N LEU A 241 13.07 -12.21 -2.43
CA LEU A 241 13.27 -11.02 -1.61
C LEU A 241 13.54 -9.76 -2.46
N ARG A 242 14.28 -9.89 -3.56
CA ARG A 242 14.57 -8.77 -4.47
C ARG A 242 13.38 -8.30 -5.30
N VAL A 243 12.47 -9.22 -5.67
CA VAL A 243 11.30 -8.87 -6.49
C VAL A 243 10.06 -8.55 -5.65
N LEU A 244 10.13 -8.73 -4.32
CA LEU A 244 9.01 -8.56 -3.40
C LEU A 244 8.35 -7.18 -3.55
N ARG A 245 7.00 -7.17 -3.68
CA ARG A 245 6.20 -5.93 -3.80
C ARG A 245 4.77 -6.11 -3.34
N THR A 246 4.11 -5.00 -3.01
CA THR A 246 2.69 -4.94 -2.62
C THR A 246 1.82 -4.28 -3.68
N TYR A 247 2.40 -3.68 -4.72
CA TYR A 247 1.68 -2.93 -5.75
C TYR A 247 2.07 -3.36 -7.17
N ALA A 248 1.25 -3.00 -8.14
CA ALA A 248 1.52 -3.20 -9.56
C ALA A 248 2.63 -2.25 -10.03
N ALA A 249 3.51 -2.72 -10.91
CA ALA A 249 4.52 -1.89 -11.57
C ALA A 249 4.01 -1.39 -12.91
#